data_c8128e6494e80f0b6b0297031847615d
#
_entry.id   c8128e6494e80f0b6b0297031847615d
#
_cell.length_a   1.000
_cell.length_b   1.000
_cell.length_c   1.000
_cell.angle_alpha   90.00
_cell.angle_beta   90.00
_cell.angle_gamma   90.00
#
_symmetry.space_group_name_H-M   'P 1'
#
loop_
_entity.id
_entity.type
_entity.pdbx_description
1 polymer ?
#
loop_
_entity_poly.entity_id
_entity_poly.type
_entity_poly.pdbx_seq_one_letter_code
_entity_poly.pdbx_strand_id
1 'polypeptide(L)'
;AASPEALGETYYGQCIACHGGNGEGGIGPKLAGQAVSDIADKLTGYRAGEPRGAQSAMMWPVAKPMSDADIGNIAAYIGTL
;
A
#
# COMPACT_ATOMS: atom_id res chain seq x y z
N ALA A 1 15.74 -15.44 -6.84
CA ALA A 1 15.22 -14.08 -6.85
C ALA A 1 14.09 -13.95 -5.82
N ALA A 2 13.93 -12.78 -5.23
CA ALA A 2 12.86 -12.53 -4.27
C ALA A 2 11.51 -12.54 -4.99
N SER A 3 10.48 -13.13 -4.33
CA SER A 3 9.12 -13.11 -4.85
C SER A 3 8.53 -11.71 -4.75
N PRO A 4 7.46 -11.39 -5.51
CA PRO A 4 6.75 -10.12 -5.35
C PRO A 4 6.31 -9.86 -3.91
N GLU A 5 5.83 -10.87 -3.21
CA GLU A 5 5.39 -10.75 -1.82
C GLU A 5 6.56 -10.39 -0.90
N ALA A 6 7.74 -10.99 -1.10
CA ALA A 6 8.91 -10.68 -0.29
C ALA A 6 9.43 -9.27 -0.54
N LEU A 7 9.43 -8.83 -1.78
CA LEU A 7 9.80 -7.45 -2.13
C LEU A 7 8.80 -6.46 -1.55
N GLY A 8 7.52 -6.78 -1.62
CA GLY A 8 6.46 -5.96 -1.03
C GLY A 8 6.56 -5.87 0.48
N GLU A 9 6.92 -6.95 1.16
CA GLU A 9 7.12 -6.97 2.60
C GLU A 9 8.20 -5.97 3.03
N THR A 10 9.31 -5.95 2.32
CA THR A 10 10.39 -5.00 2.59
C THR A 10 9.90 -3.56 2.42
N TYR A 11 9.16 -3.29 1.35
CA TYR A 11 8.63 -1.96 1.08
C TYR A 11 7.54 -1.57 2.08
N TYR A 12 6.77 -2.53 2.56
CA TYR A 12 5.67 -2.31 3.50
C TYR A 12 6.13 -1.71 4.83
N GLY A 13 7.42 -1.80 5.14
CA GLY A 13 7.99 -1.20 6.35
C GLY A 13 7.59 0.26 6.57
N GLN A 14 7.39 1.03 5.52
CA GLN A 14 6.95 2.42 5.63
C GLN A 14 5.44 2.58 5.79
N CYS A 15 4.68 1.51 5.71
CA CYS A 15 3.22 1.53 5.87
C CYS A 15 2.79 1.20 7.30
N ILE A 16 3.67 0.56 8.06
CA ILE A 16 3.36 0.00 9.38
C ILE A 16 2.86 1.06 10.35
N ALA A 17 3.47 2.23 10.37
CA ALA A 17 3.15 3.29 11.32
C ALA A 17 1.67 3.70 11.26
N CYS A 18 1.06 3.67 10.08
CA CYS A 18 -0.33 4.09 9.89
C CYS A 18 -1.29 2.92 9.74
N HIS A 19 -0.84 1.81 9.14
CA HIS A 19 -1.72 0.69 8.78
C HIS A 19 -1.52 -0.55 9.67
N GLY A 20 -0.54 -0.54 10.55
CA GLY A 20 -0.22 -1.67 11.42
C GLY A 20 0.66 -2.73 10.75
N GLY A 21 1.37 -3.52 11.55
CA GLY A 21 2.30 -4.54 11.06
C GLY A 21 1.65 -5.65 10.25
N ASN A 22 0.35 -5.91 10.49
CA ASN A 22 -0.45 -6.92 9.78
C ASN A 22 -1.58 -6.29 8.95
N GLY A 23 -1.50 -5.01 8.65
CA GLY A 23 -2.54 -4.32 7.90
C GLY A 23 -3.86 -4.15 8.64
N GLU A 24 -3.84 -4.26 9.96
CA GLU A 24 -5.05 -4.22 10.80
C GLU A 24 -5.67 -2.82 10.89
N GLY A 25 -4.92 -1.79 10.51
CA GLY A 25 -5.38 -0.41 10.60
C GLY A 25 -4.79 0.31 11.81
N GLY A 26 -5.13 1.56 11.94
CA GLY A 26 -4.63 2.46 12.98
C GLY A 26 -4.95 3.88 12.59
N ILE A 27 -3.92 4.73 12.40
CA ILE A 27 -4.11 6.08 11.84
C ILE A 27 -4.68 5.96 10.42
N GLY A 28 -4.15 5.01 9.62
CA GLY A 28 -4.70 4.71 8.30
C GLY A 28 -5.73 3.58 8.34
N PRO A 29 -6.49 3.37 7.25
CA PRO A 29 -7.51 2.33 7.22
C PRO A 29 -6.91 0.93 7.18
N LYS A 30 -7.74 -0.05 7.53
CA LYS A 30 -7.40 -1.47 7.47
C LYS A 30 -7.10 -1.87 6.03
N LEU A 31 -5.96 -2.53 5.81
CA LEU A 31 -5.55 -3.05 4.51
C LEU A 31 -5.78 -4.55 4.39
N ALA A 32 -5.72 -5.28 5.49
CA ALA A 32 -5.91 -6.73 5.51
C ALA A 32 -7.31 -7.11 4.99
N GLY A 33 -7.35 -8.15 4.16
CA GLY A 33 -8.60 -8.63 3.60
C GLY A 33 -9.04 -7.94 2.32
N GLN A 34 -8.33 -6.93 1.84
CA GLN A 34 -8.63 -6.29 0.56
C GLN A 34 -8.04 -7.09 -0.61
N ALA A 35 -8.71 -7.03 -1.76
CA ALA A 35 -8.19 -7.68 -2.97
C ALA A 35 -6.93 -6.97 -3.47
N VAL A 36 -6.00 -7.75 -4.04
CA VAL A 36 -4.74 -7.20 -4.58
C VAL A 36 -5.01 -6.10 -5.61
N SER A 37 -5.98 -6.30 -6.51
CA SER A 37 -6.32 -5.31 -7.52
C SER A 37 -6.82 -4.01 -6.92
N ASP A 38 -7.61 -4.06 -5.86
CA ASP A 38 -8.14 -2.87 -5.18
C ASP A 38 -7.01 -2.08 -4.53
N ILE A 39 -6.07 -2.76 -3.89
CA ILE A 39 -4.91 -2.12 -3.27
C ILE A 39 -4.03 -1.45 -4.33
N ALA A 40 -3.77 -2.15 -5.44
CA ALA A 40 -2.98 -1.61 -6.53
C ALA A 40 -3.64 -0.38 -7.15
N ASP A 41 -4.95 -0.41 -7.34
CA ASP A 41 -5.70 0.72 -7.86
C ASP A 41 -5.64 1.93 -6.94
N LYS A 42 -5.77 1.73 -5.63
CA LYS A 42 -5.68 2.80 -4.65
C LYS A 42 -4.29 3.43 -4.63
N LEU A 43 -3.23 2.62 -4.62
CA LEU A 43 -1.86 3.12 -4.65
C LEU A 43 -1.57 3.89 -5.93
N THR A 44 -2.05 3.41 -7.06
CA THR A 44 -1.92 4.09 -8.35
C THR A 44 -2.62 5.45 -8.31
N GLY A 45 -3.80 5.51 -7.73
CA GLY A 45 -4.54 6.75 -7.54
C GLY A 45 -3.80 7.73 -6.63
N TYR A 46 -3.26 7.26 -5.51
CA TYR A 46 -2.49 8.12 -4.61
C TYR A 46 -1.21 8.63 -5.27
N ARG A 47 -0.54 7.80 -6.08
CA ARG A 47 0.63 8.24 -6.85
C ARG A 47 0.28 9.38 -7.80
N ALA A 48 -0.91 9.35 -8.37
CA ALA A 48 -1.41 10.39 -9.26
C ALA A 48 -1.97 11.62 -8.51
N GLY A 49 -2.04 11.56 -7.17
CA GLY A 49 -2.56 12.66 -6.35
C GLY A 49 -4.08 12.71 -6.29
N GLU A 50 -4.76 11.59 -6.54
CA GLU A 50 -6.22 11.53 -6.50
C GLU A 50 -6.74 11.42 -5.07
N PRO A 51 -7.80 12.19 -4.71
CA PRO A 51 -8.36 12.11 -3.36
C PRO A 51 -9.22 10.85 -3.19
N ARG A 52 -9.10 10.21 -2.00
CA ARG A 52 -9.92 9.08 -1.58
C ARG A 52 -10.27 9.21 -0.10
N GLY A 53 -11.00 10.26 0.24
CA GLY A 53 -11.37 10.54 1.61
C GLY A 53 -10.49 11.63 2.24
N ALA A 54 -10.82 11.99 3.48
CA ALA A 54 -10.27 13.19 4.13
C ALA A 54 -8.76 13.13 4.36
N GLN A 55 -8.19 11.93 4.53
CA GLN A 55 -6.77 11.76 4.85
C GLN A 55 -5.95 11.17 3.69
N SER A 56 -6.52 11.10 2.51
CA SER A 56 -5.82 10.52 1.34
C SER A 56 -4.55 11.28 0.99
N ALA A 57 -4.51 12.58 1.24
CA ALA A 57 -3.32 13.40 0.98
C ALA A 57 -2.08 12.93 1.75
N MET A 58 -2.25 12.22 2.86
CA MET A 58 -1.13 11.64 3.61
C MET A 58 -0.43 10.53 2.84
N MET A 59 -1.14 9.86 1.91
CA MET A 59 -0.59 8.81 1.08
C MET A 59 0.10 9.32 -0.18
N TRP A 60 -0.18 10.54 -0.61
CA TRP A 60 0.40 11.07 -1.85
C TRP A 60 1.94 11.08 -1.84
N PRO A 61 2.63 11.62 -0.82
CA PRO A 61 4.09 11.59 -0.80
C PRO A 61 4.66 10.18 -0.62
N VAL A 62 3.90 9.27 -0.03
CA VAL A 62 4.33 7.87 0.14
C VAL A 62 4.26 7.12 -1.20
N ALA A 63 3.18 7.32 -1.96
CA ALA A 63 2.94 6.61 -3.22
C ALA A 63 3.67 7.25 -4.41
N LYS A 64 3.94 8.55 -4.38
CA LYS A 64 4.51 9.28 -5.50
C LYS A 64 5.81 8.68 -6.06
N PRO A 65 6.79 8.23 -5.23
CA PRO A 65 8.01 7.64 -5.72
C PRO A 65 7.88 6.18 -6.16
N MET A 66 6.71 5.55 -5.98
CA MET A 66 6.53 4.15 -6.32
C MET A 66 6.48 3.92 -7.83
N SER A 67 7.20 2.92 -8.32
CA SER A 67 7.06 2.42 -9.68
C SER A 67 5.84 1.49 -9.77
N ASP A 68 5.44 1.12 -10.99
CA ASP A 68 4.39 0.13 -11.19
C ASP A 68 4.78 -1.21 -10.55
N ALA A 69 6.06 -1.59 -10.63
CA ALA A 69 6.56 -2.81 -9.99
C ALA A 69 6.45 -2.73 -8.47
N ASP A 70 6.80 -1.58 -7.87
CA ASP A 70 6.68 -1.39 -6.43
C ASP A 70 5.23 -1.53 -5.98
N ILE A 71 4.30 -0.90 -6.68
CA ILE A 71 2.86 -1.00 -6.39
C ILE A 71 2.39 -2.44 -6.47
N GLY A 72 2.77 -3.16 -7.51
CA GLY A 72 2.41 -4.57 -7.69
C GLY A 72 2.95 -5.46 -6.56
N ASN A 73 4.20 -5.23 -6.16
CA ASN A 73 4.85 -6.00 -5.10
C ASN A 73 4.20 -5.72 -3.74
N ILE A 74 3.93 -4.46 -3.43
CA ILE A 74 3.28 -4.06 -2.18
C ILE A 74 1.87 -4.64 -2.12
N ALA A 75 1.10 -4.53 -3.19
CA ALA A 75 -0.25 -5.07 -3.26
C ALA A 75 -0.26 -6.59 -3.08
N ALA A 76 0.70 -7.29 -3.68
CA ALA A 76 0.83 -8.74 -3.52
C ALA A 76 1.09 -9.11 -2.06
N TYR A 77 1.97 -8.39 -1.38
CA TYR A 77 2.23 -8.64 0.04
C TYR A 77 1.00 -8.34 0.91
N ILE A 78 0.37 -7.18 0.73
CA ILE A 78 -0.81 -6.81 1.51
C ILE A 78 -1.94 -7.81 1.29
N GLY A 79 -2.06 -8.37 0.09
CA GLY A 79 -3.04 -9.42 -0.22
C GLY A 79 -2.84 -10.71 0.59
N THR A 80 -1.68 -10.89 1.23
CA THR A 80 -1.42 -12.05 2.12
C THR A 80 -1.83 -11.79 3.57
N LEU A 81 -2.16 -10.57 3.92
CA LEU A 81 -2.48 -10.18 5.29
C LEU A 81 -3.92 -10.48 5.70
#